data_456615f57456263cb2c195d9d9eca6e4
#
_entry.id   456615f57456263cb2c195d9d9eca6e4
#
_cell.length_a   1.000
_cell.length_b   1.000
_cell.length_c   1.000
_cell.angle_alpha   90.00
_cell.angle_beta   90.00
_cell.angle_gamma   90.00
#
_symmetry.space_group_name_H-M   'P 1'
#
loop_
_entity.id
_entity.type
_entity.pdbx_description
1 polymer ?
#
loop_
_entity_poly.entity_id
_entity_poly.type
_entity_poly.pdbx_seq_one_letter_code
_entity_poly.pdbx_strand_id
1 'polypeptide(L)'
;MLKKPNILVVGSFMMDLIASTHRAPGSGETVVGLKFQTAPGGKGANQAVQCARLGAHVTMVGQVGDDAFGKIMVDTARASGVDVSHVTVDPQESSGVGHITLEVTEHGAQNRITVCPGANFTLTVEDVAWLKDEIGRYDLLMMQFELPMDVIETVAPWAHDAGGPVMINPAPAAPMSEQLLTCTTYLSPNEHEAAQLAGHPINVSHSVDMEDVAAVSQALRSRGVKNLIITLGENGSIAAGEGGIHHTPCVKMPHVADPTAAGDSFVAAFCTGLTAGLSQGEALDFASHAAALTVSRMGAMPSLPTIDEVQALLTERKYAGFDPQILDSLK
;
A
#
# COMPACT_ATOMS: atom_id res chain seq x y z
N MET A 1 -20.17 -14.01 10.32
CA MET A 1 -20.38 -13.27 9.05
C MET A 1 -19.49 -12.04 9.11
N LEU A 2 -18.67 -11.80 8.10
CA LEU A 2 -17.84 -10.59 8.04
C LEU A 2 -18.71 -9.35 7.77
N LYS A 3 -18.23 -8.19 8.23
CA LYS A 3 -18.88 -6.88 8.03
C LYS A 3 -18.13 -6.14 6.92
N LYS A 4 -18.82 -5.50 5.97
CA LYS A 4 -18.17 -4.60 5.02
C LYS A 4 -17.59 -3.41 5.78
N PRO A 5 -16.25 -3.21 5.76
CA PRO A 5 -15.64 -2.10 6.48
C PRO A 5 -15.81 -0.78 5.73
N ASN A 6 -15.84 0.31 6.49
CA ASN A 6 -15.80 1.67 5.96
C ASN A 6 -14.40 2.24 6.18
N ILE A 7 -13.59 2.32 5.12
CA ILE A 7 -12.17 2.66 5.18
C ILE A 7 -11.94 4.05 4.58
N LEU A 8 -11.23 4.90 5.33
CA LEU A 8 -10.70 6.16 4.84
C LEU A 8 -9.27 5.98 4.37
N VAL A 9 -8.97 6.38 3.14
CA VAL A 9 -7.60 6.46 2.62
C VAL A 9 -7.27 7.92 2.36
N VAL A 10 -6.26 8.45 3.07
CA VAL A 10 -5.68 9.77 2.77
C VAL A 10 -4.33 9.51 2.13
N GLY A 11 -4.21 9.73 0.81
CA GLY A 11 -3.07 9.23 0.08
C GLY A 11 -2.93 9.79 -1.34
N SER A 12 -1.92 9.30 -2.02
CA SER A 12 -1.43 9.77 -3.31
C SER A 12 -2.12 9.18 -4.52
N PHE A 13 -2.03 9.90 -5.63
CA PHE A 13 -2.25 9.43 -6.99
C PHE A 13 -0.97 9.62 -7.82
N MET A 14 -0.49 8.58 -8.48
CA MET A 14 0.69 8.63 -9.36
C MET A 14 0.39 7.99 -10.70
N MET A 15 0.77 8.63 -11.79
CA MET A 15 0.77 8.00 -13.11
C MET A 15 2.16 7.44 -13.40
N ASP A 16 2.27 6.12 -13.51
CA ASP A 16 3.52 5.48 -13.92
C ASP A 16 3.72 5.60 -15.42
N LEU A 17 4.83 6.22 -15.83
CA LEU A 17 5.28 6.35 -17.20
C LEU A 17 6.45 5.40 -17.43
N ILE A 18 6.18 4.25 -18.06
CA ILE A 18 7.11 3.14 -18.16
C ILE A 18 7.71 3.09 -19.57
N ALA A 19 8.98 3.43 -19.69
CA ALA A 19 9.76 3.28 -20.91
C ALA A 19 10.68 2.07 -20.82
N SER A 20 10.38 1.01 -21.59
CA SER A 20 11.25 -0.18 -21.65
C SER A 20 12.37 0.03 -22.68
N THR A 21 13.59 -0.41 -22.34
CA THR A 21 14.77 -0.30 -23.18
C THR A 21 15.73 -1.46 -22.94
N HIS A 22 16.67 -1.73 -23.87
CA HIS A 22 17.73 -2.73 -23.66
C HIS A 22 18.78 -2.25 -22.65
N ARG A 23 18.98 -0.94 -22.54
CA ARG A 23 19.83 -0.32 -21.52
C ARG A 23 19.35 1.10 -21.24
N ALA A 24 19.53 1.53 -20.02
CA ALA A 24 19.22 2.92 -19.67
C ALA A 24 20.23 3.90 -20.32
N PRO A 25 19.80 5.11 -20.74
CA PRO A 25 20.70 6.11 -21.29
C PRO A 25 21.67 6.64 -20.24
N GLY A 26 22.92 6.87 -20.64
CA GLY A 26 23.88 7.62 -19.86
C GLY A 26 23.65 9.12 -19.96
N SER A 27 24.48 9.91 -19.24
CA SER A 27 24.41 11.37 -19.30
C SER A 27 24.64 11.88 -20.72
N GLY A 28 23.69 12.69 -21.23
CA GLY A 28 23.76 13.27 -22.60
C GLY A 28 23.47 12.27 -23.73
N GLU A 29 23.07 11.06 -23.41
CA GLU A 29 22.79 10.02 -24.40
C GLU A 29 21.29 9.92 -24.73
N THR A 30 21.01 9.58 -26.00
CA THR A 30 19.66 9.21 -26.46
C THR A 30 19.66 7.74 -26.85
N VAL A 31 18.71 6.96 -26.31
CA VAL A 31 18.49 5.55 -26.68
C VAL A 31 17.09 5.37 -27.25
N VAL A 32 16.96 4.43 -28.20
CA VAL A 32 15.64 4.07 -28.72
C VAL A 32 15.01 3.04 -27.78
N GLY A 33 13.81 3.36 -27.28
CA GLY A 33 13.04 2.47 -26.42
C GLY A 33 12.41 1.31 -27.19
N LEU A 34 12.04 0.26 -26.47
CA LEU A 34 11.34 -0.92 -26.98
C LEU A 34 9.82 -0.73 -26.91
N LYS A 35 9.32 -0.16 -25.81
CA LYS A 35 7.90 0.04 -25.53
C LYS A 35 7.72 1.20 -24.59
N PHE A 36 6.61 1.91 -24.76
CA PHE A 36 6.12 2.89 -23.78
C PHE A 36 4.71 2.49 -23.33
N GLN A 37 4.42 2.61 -22.05
CA GLN A 37 3.10 2.39 -21.47
C GLN A 37 2.89 3.27 -20.25
N THR A 38 1.63 3.53 -19.93
CA THR A 38 1.24 4.25 -18.71
C THR A 38 0.37 3.35 -17.86
N ALA A 39 0.49 3.47 -16.55
CA ALA A 39 -0.36 2.75 -15.61
C ALA A 39 -0.79 3.70 -14.47
N PRO A 40 -2.10 3.82 -14.18
CA PRO A 40 -2.53 4.51 -12.98
C PRO A 40 -2.05 3.75 -11.75
N GLY A 41 -1.58 4.50 -10.75
CA GLY A 41 -0.98 3.99 -9.52
C GLY A 41 -0.96 5.06 -8.44
N GLY A 42 0.07 5.04 -7.62
CA GLY A 42 0.20 5.77 -6.36
C GLY A 42 -0.20 4.89 -5.19
N LYS A 43 0.60 4.89 -4.12
CA LYS A 43 0.37 3.98 -2.98
C LYS A 43 -1.02 4.17 -2.38
N GLY A 44 -1.46 5.42 -2.19
CA GLY A 44 -2.79 5.73 -1.70
C GLY A 44 -3.89 5.16 -2.59
N ALA A 45 -3.85 5.47 -3.87
CA ALA A 45 -4.86 5.03 -4.82
C ALA A 45 -4.83 3.51 -5.04
N ASN A 46 -3.64 2.87 -5.07
CA ASN A 46 -3.52 1.41 -5.12
C ASN A 46 -4.21 0.75 -3.92
N GLN A 47 -3.93 1.23 -2.71
CA GLN A 47 -4.51 0.70 -1.48
C GLN A 47 -6.02 0.94 -1.42
N ALA A 48 -6.50 2.12 -1.82
CA ALA A 48 -7.93 2.42 -1.88
C ALA A 48 -8.68 1.51 -2.88
N VAL A 49 -8.14 1.36 -4.08
CA VAL A 49 -8.71 0.48 -5.12
C VAL A 49 -8.71 -0.98 -4.66
N GLN A 50 -7.63 -1.43 -4.02
CA GLN A 50 -7.57 -2.81 -3.52
C GLN A 50 -8.60 -3.06 -2.42
N CYS A 51 -8.74 -2.16 -1.44
CA CYS A 51 -9.78 -2.26 -0.40
C CYS A 51 -11.19 -2.34 -1.01
N ALA A 52 -11.48 -1.48 -2.00
CA ALA A 52 -12.80 -1.47 -2.66
C ALA A 52 -13.06 -2.77 -3.44
N ARG A 53 -12.06 -3.29 -4.20
CA ARG A 53 -12.17 -4.57 -4.91
C ARG A 53 -12.32 -5.78 -3.98
N LEU A 54 -11.90 -5.64 -2.72
CA LEU A 54 -12.09 -6.64 -1.68
C LEU A 54 -13.37 -6.44 -0.86
N GLY A 55 -14.23 -5.50 -1.27
CA GLY A 55 -15.58 -5.34 -0.75
C GLY A 55 -15.75 -4.30 0.34
N ALA A 56 -14.74 -3.50 0.65
CA ALA A 56 -14.86 -2.37 1.57
C ALA A 56 -15.61 -1.19 0.92
N HIS A 57 -16.30 -0.40 1.74
CA HIS A 57 -16.67 0.96 1.37
C HIS A 57 -15.45 1.85 1.59
N VAL A 58 -14.98 2.51 0.54
CA VAL A 58 -13.74 3.29 0.60
C VAL A 58 -13.99 4.72 0.20
N THR A 59 -13.60 5.66 1.06
CA THR A 59 -13.48 7.08 0.74
C THR A 59 -12.01 7.43 0.55
N MET A 60 -11.67 8.01 -0.62
CA MET A 60 -10.32 8.48 -0.93
C MET A 60 -10.26 9.99 -0.81
N VAL A 61 -9.27 10.46 -0.04
CA VAL A 61 -8.88 11.87 0.06
C VAL A 61 -7.49 12.02 -0.52
N GLY A 62 -7.31 12.96 -1.43
CA GLY A 62 -6.05 13.21 -2.11
C GLY A 62 -6.19 14.32 -3.13
N GLN A 63 -5.13 14.55 -3.91
CA GLN A 63 -5.11 15.64 -4.89
C GLN A 63 -4.45 15.20 -6.20
N VAL A 64 -5.02 15.66 -7.32
CA VAL A 64 -4.49 15.45 -8.66
C VAL A 64 -4.38 16.80 -9.37
N GLY A 65 -3.59 16.86 -10.44
CA GLY A 65 -3.54 18.03 -11.30
C GLY A 65 -4.73 18.12 -12.26
N ASP A 66 -4.98 19.32 -12.81
CA ASP A 66 -5.96 19.53 -13.90
C ASP A 66 -5.38 19.09 -15.25
N ASP A 67 -5.10 17.79 -15.37
CA ASP A 67 -4.51 17.19 -16.56
C ASP A 67 -5.14 15.81 -16.91
N ALA A 68 -4.73 15.27 -18.07
CA ALA A 68 -5.24 13.99 -18.54
C ALA A 68 -4.92 12.83 -17.58
N PHE A 69 -3.78 12.89 -16.88
CA PHE A 69 -3.38 11.85 -15.94
C PHE A 69 -4.25 11.87 -14.68
N GLY A 70 -4.52 13.05 -14.12
CA GLY A 70 -5.42 13.23 -12.98
C GLY A 70 -6.79 12.66 -13.28
N LYS A 71 -7.36 13.01 -14.45
CA LYS A 71 -8.66 12.48 -14.87
C LYS A 71 -8.65 10.95 -15.00
N ILE A 72 -7.64 10.36 -15.64
CA ILE A 72 -7.54 8.89 -15.82
C ILE A 72 -7.46 8.19 -14.46
N MET A 73 -6.64 8.70 -13.53
CA MET A 73 -6.44 8.08 -12.22
C MET A 73 -7.70 8.12 -11.37
N VAL A 74 -8.37 9.26 -11.30
CA VAL A 74 -9.64 9.43 -10.55
C VAL A 74 -10.75 8.57 -11.16
N ASP A 75 -10.88 8.56 -12.50
CA ASP A 75 -11.90 7.74 -13.17
C ASP A 75 -11.64 6.23 -12.96
N THR A 76 -10.38 5.79 -12.92
CA THR A 76 -10.01 4.39 -12.64
C THR A 76 -10.35 4.00 -11.21
N ALA A 77 -10.06 4.84 -10.23
CA ALA A 77 -10.40 4.62 -8.83
C ALA A 77 -11.94 4.56 -8.65
N ARG A 78 -12.67 5.52 -9.23
CA ARG A 78 -14.14 5.55 -9.22
C ARG A 78 -14.74 4.29 -9.86
N ALA A 79 -14.24 3.86 -11.00
CA ALA A 79 -14.69 2.64 -11.68
C ALA A 79 -14.41 1.37 -10.87
N SER A 80 -13.45 1.42 -9.95
CA SER A 80 -13.15 0.33 -9.02
C SER A 80 -13.98 0.35 -7.73
N GLY A 81 -14.94 1.29 -7.59
CA GLY A 81 -15.85 1.38 -6.44
C GLY A 81 -15.38 2.32 -5.33
N VAL A 82 -14.32 3.09 -5.54
CA VAL A 82 -13.84 4.09 -4.57
C VAL A 82 -14.68 5.36 -4.66
N ASP A 83 -15.14 5.88 -3.51
CA ASP A 83 -15.69 7.22 -3.41
C ASP A 83 -14.54 8.24 -3.51
N VAL A 84 -14.54 8.97 -4.62
CA VAL A 84 -13.53 9.99 -4.95
C VAL A 84 -14.09 11.42 -4.82
N SER A 85 -15.20 11.60 -4.12
CA SER A 85 -15.86 12.91 -3.94
C SER A 85 -14.98 13.93 -3.19
N HIS A 86 -14.00 13.44 -2.44
CA HIS A 86 -13.03 14.24 -1.70
C HIS A 86 -11.64 14.26 -2.33
N VAL A 87 -11.53 13.88 -3.60
CA VAL A 87 -10.31 14.10 -4.38
C VAL A 87 -10.38 15.48 -5.02
N THR A 88 -9.43 16.34 -4.67
CA THR A 88 -9.34 17.72 -5.16
C THR A 88 -8.48 17.81 -6.43
N VAL A 89 -8.67 18.89 -7.18
CA VAL A 89 -7.91 19.16 -8.41
C VAL A 89 -7.13 20.45 -8.22
N ASP A 90 -5.81 20.37 -8.31
CA ASP A 90 -4.94 21.56 -8.34
C ASP A 90 -4.84 22.09 -9.78
N PRO A 91 -5.27 23.34 -10.05
CA PRO A 91 -5.20 23.91 -11.38
C PRO A 91 -3.80 24.43 -11.78
N GLN A 92 -2.84 24.42 -10.87
CA GLN A 92 -1.49 25.00 -11.07
C GLN A 92 -0.40 23.94 -11.14
N GLU A 93 -0.60 22.79 -10.47
CA GLU A 93 0.36 21.70 -10.46
C GLU A 93 -0.07 20.55 -11.36
N SER A 94 0.92 19.84 -11.90
CA SER A 94 0.67 18.59 -12.62
C SER A 94 0.30 17.45 -11.66
N SER A 95 -0.41 16.46 -12.15
CA SER A 95 -0.58 15.19 -11.42
C SER A 95 0.75 14.53 -11.12
N GLY A 96 0.81 13.77 -10.02
CA GLY A 96 1.98 13.00 -9.66
C GLY A 96 2.38 11.99 -10.74
N VAL A 97 3.68 11.85 -10.98
CA VAL A 97 4.24 10.97 -12.02
C VAL A 97 5.40 10.14 -11.47
N GLY A 98 5.35 8.83 -11.71
CA GLY A 98 6.48 7.92 -11.59
C GLY A 98 7.12 7.71 -12.97
N HIS A 99 8.27 8.33 -13.25
CA HIS A 99 9.01 8.07 -14.49
C HIS A 99 9.91 6.86 -14.32
N ILE A 100 9.58 5.77 -15.02
CA ILE A 100 10.22 4.46 -14.88
C ILE A 100 10.97 4.10 -16.15
N THR A 101 12.29 4.02 -16.06
CA THR A 101 13.11 3.41 -17.11
C THR A 101 13.29 1.93 -16.76
N LEU A 102 12.70 1.04 -17.55
CA LEU A 102 12.77 -0.41 -17.39
C LEU A 102 13.83 -0.97 -18.36
N GLU A 103 14.99 -1.33 -17.81
CA GLU A 103 16.07 -1.96 -18.56
C GLU A 103 15.81 -3.47 -18.63
N VAL A 104 15.55 -3.99 -19.84
CA VAL A 104 15.22 -5.39 -20.09
C VAL A 104 16.43 -6.10 -20.68
N THR A 105 16.98 -7.08 -19.96
CA THR A 105 18.15 -7.87 -20.36
C THR A 105 17.80 -9.36 -20.39
N GLU A 106 18.70 -10.18 -20.92
CA GLU A 106 18.58 -11.65 -20.90
C GLU A 106 18.57 -12.23 -19.49
N HIS A 107 19.06 -11.46 -18.49
CA HIS A 107 19.17 -11.87 -17.09
C HIS A 107 18.03 -11.31 -16.20
N GLY A 108 17.03 -10.66 -16.82
CA GLY A 108 15.90 -10.06 -16.11
C GLY A 108 15.72 -8.58 -16.41
N ALA A 109 14.87 -7.93 -15.64
CA ALA A 109 14.59 -6.51 -15.78
C ALA A 109 15.06 -5.72 -14.54
N GLN A 110 15.61 -4.52 -14.76
CA GLN A 110 15.97 -3.57 -13.71
C GLN A 110 15.25 -2.25 -13.97
N ASN A 111 14.72 -1.64 -12.92
CA ASN A 111 14.06 -0.35 -13.02
C ASN A 111 14.92 0.78 -12.42
N ARG A 112 14.75 1.97 -12.98
CA ARG A 112 15.22 3.23 -12.40
C ARG A 112 14.02 4.15 -12.36
N ILE A 113 13.69 4.65 -11.18
CA ILE A 113 12.46 5.38 -10.93
C ILE A 113 12.81 6.79 -10.46
N THR A 114 12.20 7.78 -11.10
CA THR A 114 12.17 9.15 -10.63
C THR A 114 10.72 9.50 -10.29
N VAL A 115 10.47 9.88 -9.06
CA VAL A 115 9.15 10.31 -8.61
C VAL A 115 9.06 11.83 -8.66
N CYS A 116 8.04 12.32 -9.35
CA CYS A 116 7.63 13.72 -9.34
C CYS A 116 6.27 13.78 -8.63
N PRO A 117 6.21 14.24 -7.37
CA PRO A 117 4.98 14.14 -6.57
C PRO A 117 3.83 15.01 -7.10
N GLY A 118 4.13 16.14 -7.74
CA GLY A 118 3.14 17.06 -8.31
C GLY A 118 2.09 17.47 -7.28
N ALA A 119 0.84 17.51 -7.70
CA ALA A 119 -0.30 17.91 -6.87
C ALA A 119 -0.46 17.13 -5.57
N ASN A 120 0.10 15.93 -5.44
CA ASN A 120 0.08 15.22 -4.14
C ASN A 120 0.74 16.05 -3.04
N PHE A 121 1.77 16.84 -3.37
CA PHE A 121 2.54 17.61 -2.39
C PHE A 121 2.04 19.05 -2.21
N THR A 122 0.96 19.43 -2.90
CA THR A 122 0.25 20.70 -2.66
C THR A 122 -1.01 20.52 -1.81
N LEU A 123 -1.36 19.29 -1.45
CA LEU A 123 -2.43 19.02 -0.49
C LEU A 123 -2.06 19.63 0.88
N THR A 124 -2.95 20.42 1.44
CA THR A 124 -2.73 21.12 2.71
C THR A 124 -3.60 20.57 3.86
N VAL A 125 -3.26 20.91 5.09
CA VAL A 125 -4.07 20.58 6.27
C VAL A 125 -5.46 21.23 6.18
N GLU A 126 -5.57 22.42 5.59
CA GLU A 126 -6.83 23.13 5.39
C GLU A 126 -7.77 22.36 4.44
N ASP A 127 -7.23 21.74 3.38
CA ASP A 127 -8.03 20.95 2.42
C ASP A 127 -8.69 19.73 3.08
N VAL A 128 -8.08 19.21 4.12
CA VAL A 128 -8.53 18.01 4.85
C VAL A 128 -9.17 18.34 6.21
N ALA A 129 -9.30 19.61 6.59
CA ALA A 129 -9.75 20.03 7.93
C ALA A 129 -11.14 19.49 8.31
N TRP A 130 -12.03 19.26 7.33
CA TRP A 130 -13.35 18.67 7.52
C TRP A 130 -13.29 17.25 8.12
N LEU A 131 -12.19 16.53 7.93
CA LEU A 131 -11.98 15.20 8.52
C LEU A 131 -11.99 15.23 10.05
N LYS A 132 -11.60 16.34 10.67
CA LYS A 132 -11.55 16.44 12.12
C LYS A 132 -12.90 16.13 12.79
N ASP A 133 -14.00 16.51 12.15
CA ASP A 133 -15.34 16.28 12.67
C ASP A 133 -15.97 14.97 12.18
N GLU A 134 -15.46 14.41 11.08
CA GLU A 134 -16.08 13.26 10.40
C GLU A 134 -15.26 11.95 10.47
N ILE A 135 -14.00 12.04 10.88
CA ILE A 135 -13.08 10.89 10.81
C ILE A 135 -13.54 9.69 11.66
N GLY A 136 -14.26 9.95 12.74
CA GLY A 136 -14.80 8.91 13.63
C GLY A 136 -15.87 8.01 13.00
N ARG A 137 -16.38 8.34 11.79
CA ARG A 137 -17.34 7.48 11.07
C ARG A 137 -16.67 6.32 10.32
N TYR A 138 -15.33 6.34 10.18
CA TYR A 138 -14.59 5.31 9.49
C TYR A 138 -14.08 4.23 10.46
N ASP A 139 -14.13 3.00 10.02
CA ASP A 139 -13.64 1.85 10.81
C ASP A 139 -12.10 1.78 10.84
N LEU A 140 -11.41 2.43 9.87
CA LEU A 140 -9.94 2.48 9.76
C LEU A 140 -9.50 3.66 8.90
N LEU A 141 -8.41 4.34 9.32
CA LEU A 141 -7.64 5.27 8.50
C LEU A 141 -6.40 4.57 7.91
N MET A 142 -6.14 4.75 6.62
CA MET A 142 -4.90 4.31 5.95
C MET A 142 -4.17 5.51 5.36
N MET A 143 -2.85 5.60 5.58
CA MET A 143 -1.98 6.65 5.03
C MET A 143 -0.62 6.09 4.60
N GLN A 144 0.02 6.77 3.62
CA GLN A 144 1.36 6.47 3.11
C GLN A 144 2.17 7.77 3.03
N PHE A 145 3.48 7.70 2.73
CA PHE A 145 4.35 8.88 2.77
C PHE A 145 4.60 9.52 1.39
N GLU A 146 3.61 9.43 0.50
CA GLU A 146 3.60 10.16 -0.77
C GLU A 146 2.75 11.46 -0.71
N LEU A 147 2.58 12.01 0.48
CA LEU A 147 1.91 13.28 0.80
C LEU A 147 2.80 14.14 1.70
N PRO A 148 2.49 15.45 1.88
CA PRO A 148 3.15 16.29 2.87
C PRO A 148 3.04 15.67 4.27
N MET A 149 4.15 15.65 4.99
CA MET A 149 4.21 15.03 6.34
C MET A 149 3.35 15.76 7.36
N ASP A 150 3.16 17.07 7.22
CA ASP A 150 2.28 17.86 8.11
C ASP A 150 0.80 17.42 7.99
N VAL A 151 0.34 17.05 6.79
CA VAL A 151 -1.00 16.45 6.60
C VAL A 151 -1.09 15.11 7.34
N ILE A 152 -0.08 14.26 7.18
CA ILE A 152 -0.05 12.93 7.82
C ILE A 152 0.00 13.06 9.35
N GLU A 153 0.91 13.91 9.85
CA GLU A 153 1.09 14.19 11.27
C GLU A 153 -0.10 14.91 11.91
N THR A 154 -0.99 15.47 11.11
CA THR A 154 -2.22 16.11 11.59
C THR A 154 -3.41 15.15 11.55
N VAL A 155 -3.61 14.41 10.46
CA VAL A 155 -4.80 13.57 10.29
C VAL A 155 -4.73 12.27 11.10
N ALA A 156 -3.54 11.67 11.24
CA ALA A 156 -3.38 10.45 12.04
C ALA A 156 -3.78 10.62 13.52
N PRO A 157 -3.36 11.68 14.21
CA PRO A 157 -3.87 12.00 15.56
C PRO A 157 -5.39 12.18 15.62
N TRP A 158 -6.03 12.84 14.65
CA TRP A 158 -7.49 13.01 14.67
C TRP A 158 -8.22 11.65 14.65
N ALA A 159 -7.75 10.69 13.85
CA ALA A 159 -8.33 9.34 13.83
C ALA A 159 -8.09 8.61 15.15
N HIS A 160 -6.87 8.70 15.68
CA HIS A 160 -6.51 8.10 16.96
C HIS A 160 -7.35 8.66 18.12
N ASP A 161 -7.51 9.97 18.20
CA ASP A 161 -8.28 10.65 19.25
C ASP A 161 -9.78 10.35 19.14
N ALA A 162 -10.29 10.10 17.94
CA ALA A 162 -11.64 9.61 17.70
C ALA A 162 -11.82 8.11 18.06
N GLY A 163 -10.74 7.42 18.50
CA GLY A 163 -10.76 6.00 18.87
C GLY A 163 -10.65 5.04 17.68
N GLY A 164 -10.41 5.54 16.46
CA GLY A 164 -10.24 4.76 15.26
C GLY A 164 -8.81 4.19 15.12
N PRO A 165 -8.65 2.98 14.58
CA PRO A 165 -7.33 2.45 14.25
C PRO A 165 -6.70 3.19 13.07
N VAL A 166 -5.37 3.37 13.15
CA VAL A 166 -4.55 4.04 12.13
C VAL A 166 -3.56 3.04 11.56
N MET A 167 -3.60 2.83 10.25
CA MET A 167 -2.60 2.09 9.49
C MET A 167 -1.69 3.09 8.78
N ILE A 168 -0.39 3.02 9.07
CA ILE A 168 0.65 3.73 8.33
C ILE A 168 1.49 2.73 7.54
N ASN A 169 1.52 2.91 6.22
CA ASN A 169 2.54 2.30 5.37
C ASN A 169 3.61 3.36 5.11
N PRO A 170 4.79 3.31 5.78
CA PRO A 170 5.77 4.39 5.78
C PRO A 170 6.65 4.37 4.53
N ALA A 171 6.02 4.43 3.37
CA ALA A 171 6.62 4.30 2.06
C ALA A 171 6.35 5.53 1.17
N PRO A 172 7.39 6.16 0.59
CA PRO A 172 8.82 5.94 0.85
C PRO A 172 9.21 6.32 2.28
N ALA A 173 10.23 5.65 2.84
CA ALA A 173 10.63 5.87 4.22
C ALA A 173 11.03 7.32 4.49
N ALA A 174 10.46 7.88 5.55
CA ALA A 174 10.77 9.21 6.08
C ALA A 174 10.78 9.17 7.62
N PRO A 175 11.45 10.12 8.28
CA PRO A 175 11.38 10.22 9.73
C PRO A 175 9.94 10.38 10.24
N MET A 176 9.60 9.71 11.32
CA MET A 176 8.31 9.81 12.00
C MET A 176 8.50 10.49 13.37
N SER A 177 7.62 11.44 13.70
CA SER A 177 7.58 12.00 15.05
C SER A 177 7.11 10.96 16.08
N GLU A 178 7.48 11.15 17.34
CA GLU A 178 7.00 10.27 18.43
C GLU A 178 5.46 10.32 18.56
N GLN A 179 4.85 11.45 18.24
CA GLN A 179 3.40 11.58 18.21
C GLN A 179 2.79 10.66 17.12
N LEU A 180 3.31 10.70 15.89
CA LEU A 180 2.82 9.86 14.80
C LEU A 180 3.00 8.37 15.12
N LEU A 181 4.16 7.98 15.68
CA LEU A 181 4.40 6.59 16.09
C LEU A 181 3.40 6.13 17.15
N THR A 182 3.10 6.97 18.13
CA THR A 182 2.16 6.65 19.22
C THR A 182 0.71 6.54 18.72
N CYS A 183 0.32 7.36 17.73
CA CYS A 183 -1.01 7.30 17.10
C CYS A 183 -1.15 6.12 16.14
N THR A 184 -0.04 5.51 15.69
CA THR A 184 -0.05 4.41 14.72
C THR A 184 -0.46 3.10 15.39
N THR A 185 -1.63 2.57 15.00
CA THR A 185 -2.10 1.26 15.48
C THR A 185 -1.38 0.12 14.76
N TYR A 186 -1.19 0.25 13.46
CA TYR A 186 -0.49 -0.69 12.60
C TYR A 186 0.54 0.07 11.77
N LEU A 187 1.80 -0.31 11.87
CA LEU A 187 2.88 0.18 11.01
C LEU A 187 3.28 -0.93 10.05
N SER A 188 3.19 -0.68 8.74
CA SER A 188 3.49 -1.72 7.73
C SER A 188 4.58 -1.29 6.75
N PRO A 189 5.86 -1.33 7.16
CA PRO A 189 7.01 -1.13 6.29
C PRO A 189 7.39 -2.41 5.53
N ASN A 190 8.21 -2.27 4.46
CA ASN A 190 9.05 -3.36 3.99
C ASN A 190 10.33 -3.48 4.84
N GLU A 191 11.21 -4.48 4.54
CA GLU A 191 12.45 -4.70 5.28
C GLU A 191 13.40 -3.49 5.25
N HIS A 192 13.46 -2.77 4.14
CA HIS A 192 14.33 -1.60 3.99
C HIS A 192 13.79 -0.39 4.77
N GLU A 193 12.50 -0.15 4.67
CA GLU A 193 11.81 0.92 5.40
C GLU A 193 11.85 0.67 6.90
N ALA A 194 11.63 -0.57 7.34
CA ALA A 194 11.74 -0.98 8.73
C ALA A 194 13.15 -0.76 9.28
N ALA A 195 14.16 -1.18 8.52
CA ALA A 195 15.57 -0.98 8.87
C ALA A 195 15.93 0.51 9.01
N GLN A 196 15.48 1.33 8.07
CA GLN A 196 15.72 2.78 8.10
C GLN A 196 15.05 3.45 9.30
N LEU A 197 13.79 3.10 9.61
CA LEU A 197 13.04 3.66 10.73
C LEU A 197 13.60 3.24 12.10
N ALA A 198 14.10 2.00 12.20
CA ALA A 198 14.66 1.45 13.43
C ALA A 198 16.14 1.77 13.61
N GLY A 199 16.85 2.17 12.56
CA GLY A 199 18.31 2.32 12.57
C GLY A 199 19.07 1.00 12.69
N HIS A 200 18.42 -0.12 12.31
CA HIS A 200 18.99 -1.48 12.40
C HIS A 200 18.62 -2.28 11.14
N PRO A 201 19.58 -2.90 10.43
CA PRO A 201 19.28 -3.67 9.22
C PRO A 201 18.50 -4.94 9.54
N ILE A 202 17.76 -5.45 8.53
CA ILE A 202 17.16 -6.78 8.53
C ILE A 202 17.83 -7.59 7.42
N ASN A 203 18.51 -8.66 7.78
CA ASN A 203 19.16 -9.54 6.83
C ASN A 203 18.16 -10.59 6.30
N VAL A 204 17.97 -10.63 4.97
CA VAL A 204 17.05 -11.54 4.29
C VAL A 204 17.71 -12.36 3.18
N SER A 205 19.06 -12.37 3.10
CA SER A 205 19.81 -12.88 1.94
C SER A 205 19.65 -14.40 1.69
N HIS A 206 19.50 -15.23 2.72
CA HIS A 206 19.35 -16.69 2.60
C HIS A 206 18.12 -17.19 3.36
N SER A 207 17.81 -16.52 4.45
CA SER A 207 16.62 -16.69 5.27
C SER A 207 16.43 -15.40 6.06
N VAL A 208 15.24 -15.20 6.58
CA VAL A 208 14.97 -14.05 7.46
C VAL A 208 15.74 -14.22 8.75
N ASP A 209 16.58 -13.25 9.09
CA ASP A 209 17.24 -13.22 10.38
C ASP A 209 16.25 -12.75 11.46
N MET A 210 15.82 -13.69 12.29
CA MET A 210 14.81 -13.41 13.33
C MET A 210 15.37 -12.58 14.49
N GLU A 211 16.69 -12.51 14.70
CA GLU A 211 17.32 -11.66 15.71
C GLU A 211 17.27 -10.19 15.24
N ASP A 212 17.57 -9.92 13.96
CA ASP A 212 17.41 -8.60 13.34
C ASP A 212 15.95 -8.14 13.41
N VAL A 213 14.99 -9.02 13.06
CA VAL A 213 13.57 -8.72 13.15
C VAL A 213 13.15 -8.40 14.58
N ALA A 214 13.63 -9.14 15.57
CA ALA A 214 13.33 -8.87 16.97
C ALA A 214 13.89 -7.51 17.41
N ALA A 215 15.13 -7.18 17.02
CA ALA A 215 15.76 -5.90 17.33
C ALA A 215 14.99 -4.71 16.73
N VAL A 216 14.63 -4.79 15.44
CA VAL A 216 13.82 -3.78 14.74
C VAL A 216 12.44 -3.64 15.39
N SER A 217 11.79 -4.76 15.69
CA SER A 217 10.48 -4.78 16.33
C SER A 217 10.53 -4.15 17.73
N GLN A 218 11.56 -4.46 18.51
CA GLN A 218 11.75 -3.87 19.82
C GLN A 218 12.00 -2.35 19.72
N ALA A 219 12.85 -1.92 18.78
CA ALA A 219 13.17 -0.52 18.60
C ALA A 219 11.91 0.32 18.26
N LEU A 220 11.10 -0.12 17.29
CA LEU A 220 9.90 0.61 16.88
C LEU A 220 8.79 0.54 17.92
N ARG A 221 8.58 -0.62 18.54
CA ARG A 221 7.55 -0.78 19.58
C ARG A 221 7.87 -0.02 20.85
N SER A 222 9.16 0.12 21.24
CA SER A 222 9.56 0.94 22.37
C SER A 222 9.28 2.44 22.17
N ARG A 223 9.10 2.88 20.90
CA ARG A 223 8.71 4.23 20.53
C ARG A 223 7.19 4.44 20.40
N GLY A 224 6.37 3.42 20.70
CA GLY A 224 4.91 3.54 20.77
C GLY A 224 4.13 2.78 19.70
N VAL A 225 4.79 2.19 18.68
CA VAL A 225 4.09 1.37 17.68
C VAL A 225 3.46 0.14 18.33
N LYS A 226 2.14 -0.02 18.20
CA LYS A 226 1.42 -1.15 18.83
C LYS A 226 1.62 -2.45 18.06
N ASN A 227 1.41 -2.42 16.76
CA ASN A 227 1.54 -3.59 15.88
C ASN A 227 2.43 -3.22 14.68
N LEU A 228 3.46 -4.02 14.46
CA LEU A 228 4.36 -3.89 13.32
C LEU A 228 4.15 -5.06 12.38
N ILE A 229 4.03 -4.78 11.08
CA ILE A 229 3.85 -5.78 10.03
C ILE A 229 4.92 -5.53 8.97
N ILE A 230 5.99 -6.33 8.93
CA ILE A 230 7.09 -6.17 7.99
C ILE A 230 6.86 -7.09 6.80
N THR A 231 6.75 -6.52 5.59
CA THR A 231 6.75 -7.31 4.36
C THR A 231 8.18 -7.62 3.93
N LEU A 232 8.44 -8.87 3.50
CA LEU A 232 9.77 -9.42 3.22
C LEU A 232 9.86 -10.02 1.81
N GLY A 233 9.06 -9.52 0.88
CA GLY A 233 9.01 -10.00 -0.49
C GLY A 233 8.71 -11.50 -0.57
N GLU A 234 9.59 -12.28 -1.20
CA GLU A 234 9.44 -13.73 -1.34
C GLU A 234 9.56 -14.51 -0.03
N ASN A 235 10.03 -13.87 1.04
CA ASN A 235 10.09 -14.44 2.39
C ASN A 235 8.78 -14.25 3.17
N GLY A 236 7.75 -13.63 2.58
CA GLY A 236 6.43 -13.45 3.21
C GLY A 236 6.35 -12.19 4.06
N SER A 237 5.80 -12.30 5.26
CA SER A 237 5.64 -11.17 6.17
C SER A 237 5.81 -11.58 7.63
N ILE A 238 6.13 -10.61 8.47
CA ILE A 238 6.24 -10.79 9.92
C ILE A 238 5.30 -9.81 10.61
N ALA A 239 4.49 -10.32 11.53
CA ALA A 239 3.72 -9.49 12.45
C ALA A 239 4.33 -9.54 13.85
N ALA A 240 4.58 -8.38 14.45
CA ALA A 240 5.07 -8.24 15.81
C ALA A 240 4.13 -7.33 16.63
N GLY A 241 3.62 -7.85 17.74
CA GLY A 241 2.65 -7.17 18.61
C GLY A 241 2.69 -7.73 20.03
N GLU A 242 1.62 -7.52 20.80
CA GLU A 242 1.49 -8.07 22.15
C GLU A 242 1.53 -9.60 22.17
N GLY A 243 1.04 -10.26 21.08
CA GLY A 243 1.07 -11.72 20.91
C GLY A 243 2.44 -12.31 20.54
N GLY A 244 3.49 -11.49 20.47
CA GLY A 244 4.82 -11.92 20.06
C GLY A 244 5.12 -11.66 18.58
N ILE A 245 6.06 -12.42 18.02
CA ILE A 245 6.50 -12.32 16.62
C ILE A 245 5.99 -13.56 15.87
N HIS A 246 5.26 -13.33 14.78
CA HIS A 246 4.70 -14.39 13.94
C HIS A 246 5.12 -14.19 12.48
N HIS A 247 5.63 -15.24 11.86
CA HIS A 247 6.00 -15.26 10.44
C HIS A 247 4.89 -15.91 9.61
N THR A 248 4.43 -15.21 8.58
CA THR A 248 3.50 -15.73 7.58
C THR A 248 4.27 -15.95 6.27
N PRO A 249 4.38 -17.19 5.77
CA PRO A 249 5.10 -17.48 4.54
C PRO A 249 4.46 -16.82 3.32
N CYS A 250 5.28 -16.51 2.31
CA CYS A 250 4.80 -16.04 1.02
C CYS A 250 3.99 -17.13 0.30
N VAL A 251 2.86 -16.74 -0.27
CA VAL A 251 2.06 -17.61 -1.17
C VAL A 251 2.72 -17.60 -2.54
N LYS A 252 3.39 -18.70 -2.91
CA LYS A 252 4.13 -18.80 -4.18
C LYS A 252 3.19 -18.97 -5.36
N MET A 253 3.42 -18.20 -6.43
CA MET A 253 2.75 -18.34 -7.71
C MET A 253 3.67 -19.04 -8.72
N PRO A 254 3.12 -19.78 -9.70
CA PRO A 254 3.91 -20.44 -10.75
C PRO A 254 4.71 -19.45 -11.61
N HIS A 255 4.22 -18.22 -11.73
CA HIS A 255 4.83 -17.16 -12.50
C HIS A 255 4.67 -15.83 -11.75
N VAL A 256 5.77 -15.09 -11.64
CA VAL A 256 5.80 -13.70 -11.16
C VAL A 256 6.00 -12.82 -12.39
N ALA A 257 5.00 -12.01 -12.72
CA ALA A 257 5.02 -11.12 -13.88
C ALA A 257 5.59 -9.73 -13.52
N ASP A 258 5.11 -9.16 -12.40
CA ASP A 258 5.47 -7.81 -11.97
C ASP A 258 5.22 -7.67 -10.46
N PRO A 259 6.24 -7.32 -9.64
CA PRO A 259 6.05 -7.11 -8.21
C PRO A 259 5.41 -5.77 -7.84
N THR A 260 5.14 -4.89 -8.82
CA THR A 260 4.55 -3.57 -8.59
C THR A 260 3.22 -3.70 -7.85
N ALA A 261 2.99 -2.83 -6.87
CA ALA A 261 1.80 -2.77 -6.00
C ALA A 261 1.53 -4.02 -5.15
N ALA A 262 2.45 -5.02 -5.08
CA ALA A 262 2.27 -6.18 -4.21
C ALA A 262 2.17 -5.79 -2.72
N GLY A 263 3.01 -4.85 -2.28
CA GLY A 263 2.97 -4.29 -0.93
C GLY A 263 1.66 -3.54 -0.66
N ASP A 264 1.20 -2.72 -1.61
CA ASP A 264 -0.09 -2.01 -1.51
C ASP A 264 -1.26 -2.97 -1.41
N SER A 265 -1.26 -4.01 -2.26
CA SER A 265 -2.26 -5.08 -2.23
C SER A 265 -2.28 -5.82 -0.90
N PHE A 266 -1.09 -6.15 -0.37
CA PHE A 266 -0.96 -6.80 0.93
C PHE A 266 -1.51 -5.94 2.07
N VAL A 267 -1.08 -4.67 2.17
CA VAL A 267 -1.53 -3.75 3.23
C VAL A 267 -3.03 -3.54 3.17
N ALA A 268 -3.57 -3.30 1.98
CA ALA A 268 -5.01 -3.08 1.78
C ALA A 268 -5.84 -4.33 2.10
N ALA A 269 -5.38 -5.52 1.68
CA ALA A 269 -6.06 -6.76 1.98
C ALA A 269 -6.02 -7.09 3.48
N PHE A 270 -4.87 -6.89 4.14
CA PHE A 270 -4.75 -7.03 5.58
C PHE A 270 -5.74 -6.12 6.31
N CYS A 271 -5.77 -4.83 5.97
CA CYS A 271 -6.67 -3.86 6.57
C CYS A 271 -8.14 -4.23 6.34
N THR A 272 -8.50 -4.60 5.11
CA THR A 272 -9.88 -4.99 4.78
C THR A 272 -10.30 -6.24 5.55
N GLY A 273 -9.48 -7.29 5.56
CA GLY A 273 -9.78 -8.54 6.26
C GLY A 273 -9.91 -8.35 7.77
N LEU A 274 -8.95 -7.66 8.39
CA LEU A 274 -8.95 -7.39 9.81
C LEU A 274 -10.18 -6.58 10.25
N THR A 275 -10.46 -5.49 9.52
CA THR A 275 -11.59 -4.59 9.83
C THR A 275 -12.93 -5.26 9.54
N ALA A 276 -12.98 -6.19 8.58
CA ALA A 276 -14.15 -7.02 8.32
C ALA A 276 -14.44 -8.04 9.43
N GLY A 277 -13.45 -8.38 10.27
CA GLY A 277 -13.60 -9.28 11.41
C GLY A 277 -12.81 -10.58 11.31
N LEU A 278 -11.87 -10.71 10.38
CA LEU A 278 -10.87 -11.78 10.42
C LEU A 278 -9.93 -11.56 11.61
N SER A 279 -9.44 -12.64 12.20
CA SER A 279 -8.32 -12.56 13.14
C SER A 279 -7.07 -12.03 12.45
N GLN A 280 -6.09 -11.53 13.20
CA GLN A 280 -4.84 -11.02 12.62
C GLN A 280 -4.13 -12.06 11.75
N GLY A 281 -4.08 -13.33 12.17
CA GLY A 281 -3.48 -14.41 11.39
C GLY A 281 -4.23 -14.66 10.08
N GLU A 282 -5.54 -14.76 10.12
CA GLU A 282 -6.39 -14.94 8.93
C GLU A 282 -6.27 -13.75 7.96
N ALA A 283 -6.18 -12.51 8.50
CA ALA A 283 -5.99 -11.31 7.70
C ALA A 283 -4.62 -11.28 7.01
N LEU A 284 -3.54 -11.76 7.66
CA LEU A 284 -2.21 -11.90 7.07
C LEU A 284 -2.20 -12.93 5.94
N ASP A 285 -2.85 -14.07 6.14
CA ASP A 285 -2.99 -15.10 5.11
C ASP A 285 -3.82 -14.60 3.92
N PHE A 286 -4.94 -13.93 4.18
CA PHE A 286 -5.76 -13.28 3.15
C PHE A 286 -4.94 -12.26 2.34
N ALA A 287 -4.17 -11.43 3.02
CA ALA A 287 -3.27 -10.43 2.40
C ALA A 287 -2.19 -11.10 1.53
N SER A 288 -1.60 -12.20 2.01
CA SER A 288 -0.59 -12.96 1.26
C SER A 288 -1.16 -13.55 -0.04
N HIS A 289 -2.42 -14.02 -0.03
CA HIS A 289 -3.09 -14.53 -1.23
C HIS A 289 -3.43 -13.40 -2.22
N ALA A 290 -3.88 -12.24 -1.73
CA ALA A 290 -4.13 -11.07 -2.57
C ALA A 290 -2.84 -10.57 -3.23
N ALA A 291 -1.75 -10.43 -2.47
CA ALA A 291 -0.45 -10.04 -3.00
C ALA A 291 0.11 -11.05 -4.02
N ALA A 292 -0.10 -12.34 -3.81
CA ALA A 292 0.31 -13.38 -4.74
C ALA A 292 -0.40 -13.26 -6.11
N LEU A 293 -1.69 -12.96 -6.12
CA LEU A 293 -2.42 -12.67 -7.36
C LEU A 293 -1.89 -11.40 -8.04
N THR A 294 -1.60 -10.36 -7.25
CA THR A 294 -1.05 -9.10 -7.77
C THR A 294 0.25 -9.33 -8.52
N VAL A 295 1.23 -10.03 -7.93
CA VAL A 295 2.54 -10.27 -8.59
C VAL A 295 2.46 -11.16 -9.83
N SER A 296 1.37 -11.88 -10.02
CA SER A 296 1.15 -12.73 -11.22
C SER A 296 0.71 -11.95 -12.45
N ARG A 297 0.49 -10.63 -12.33
CA ARG A 297 -0.07 -9.74 -13.35
C ARG A 297 0.81 -8.51 -13.54
N MET A 298 0.68 -7.85 -14.69
CA MET A 298 1.43 -6.62 -15.01
C MET A 298 0.72 -5.37 -14.52
N GLY A 299 1.50 -4.40 -14.04
CA GLY A 299 1.09 -3.05 -13.68
C GLY A 299 0.62 -2.92 -12.23
N ALA A 300 0.36 -1.69 -11.78
CA ALA A 300 -0.09 -1.37 -10.43
C ALA A 300 -1.59 -1.66 -10.23
N MET A 301 -2.47 -0.66 -10.36
CA MET A 301 -3.93 -0.87 -10.20
C MET A 301 -4.53 -1.98 -11.07
N PRO A 302 -4.09 -2.21 -12.34
CA PRO A 302 -4.64 -3.29 -13.15
C PRO A 302 -4.39 -4.69 -12.58
N SER A 303 -3.32 -4.90 -11.82
CA SER A 303 -2.96 -6.21 -11.25
C SER A 303 -3.75 -6.59 -10.00
N LEU A 304 -4.35 -5.61 -9.32
CA LEU A 304 -5.03 -5.78 -8.04
C LEU A 304 -6.25 -6.71 -8.16
N PRO A 305 -6.33 -7.81 -7.38
CA PRO A 305 -7.40 -8.78 -7.48
C PRO A 305 -8.72 -8.30 -6.85
N THR A 306 -9.81 -8.94 -7.29
CA THR A 306 -11.13 -8.83 -6.68
C THR A 306 -11.30 -9.85 -5.55
N ILE A 307 -12.33 -9.66 -4.74
CA ILE A 307 -12.68 -10.61 -3.66
C ILE A 307 -12.98 -12.01 -4.21
N ASP A 308 -13.64 -12.11 -5.37
CA ASP A 308 -13.94 -13.39 -6.03
C ASP A 308 -12.66 -14.14 -6.44
N GLU A 309 -11.66 -13.43 -6.94
CA GLU A 309 -10.39 -14.02 -7.36
C GLU A 309 -9.57 -14.51 -6.16
N VAL A 310 -9.55 -13.75 -5.06
CA VAL A 310 -8.86 -14.18 -3.83
C VAL A 310 -9.58 -15.39 -3.23
N GLN A 311 -10.92 -15.38 -3.18
CA GLN A 311 -11.72 -16.51 -2.71
C GLN A 311 -11.48 -17.77 -3.55
N ALA A 312 -11.41 -17.62 -4.87
CA ALA A 312 -11.11 -18.71 -5.79
C ALA A 312 -9.73 -19.33 -5.52
N LEU A 313 -8.69 -18.49 -5.33
CA LEU A 313 -7.34 -18.95 -5.02
C LEU A 313 -7.28 -19.69 -3.67
N LEU A 314 -7.92 -19.16 -2.63
CA LEU A 314 -8.01 -19.82 -1.31
C LEU A 314 -8.67 -21.19 -1.42
N THR A 315 -9.76 -21.28 -2.20
CA THR A 315 -10.50 -22.53 -2.42
C THR A 315 -9.66 -23.55 -3.21
N GLU A 316 -9.01 -23.13 -4.31
CA GLU A 316 -8.12 -23.95 -5.12
C GLU A 316 -6.97 -24.54 -4.29
N ARG A 317 -6.40 -23.72 -3.42
CA ARG A 317 -5.28 -24.12 -2.54
C ARG A 317 -5.73 -24.87 -1.29
N LYS A 318 -7.03 -25.11 -1.14
CA LYS A 318 -7.61 -25.80 0.03
C LYS A 318 -7.16 -25.16 1.35
N TYR A 319 -7.17 -23.82 1.38
CA TYR A 319 -6.77 -23.07 2.57
C TYR A 319 -7.62 -23.51 3.77
N ALA A 320 -6.97 -23.77 4.90
CA ALA A 320 -7.61 -24.37 6.07
C ALA A 320 -7.78 -23.40 7.25
N GLY A 321 -7.28 -22.16 7.16
CA GLY A 321 -7.33 -21.19 8.25
C GLY A 321 -8.75 -20.69 8.54
N PHE A 322 -9.56 -20.47 7.49
CA PHE A 322 -10.98 -20.16 7.58
C PHE A 322 -11.72 -20.68 6.34
N ASP A 323 -13.03 -20.80 6.42
CA ASP A 323 -13.86 -21.14 5.26
C ASP A 323 -13.89 -19.98 4.25
N PRO A 324 -13.34 -20.13 3.02
CA PRO A 324 -13.37 -19.04 2.04
C PRO A 324 -14.76 -18.52 1.71
N GLN A 325 -15.83 -19.27 1.95
CA GLN A 325 -17.21 -18.83 1.72
C GLN A 325 -17.64 -17.70 2.66
N ILE A 326 -16.96 -17.47 3.79
CA ILE A 326 -17.27 -16.30 4.63
C ILE A 326 -17.05 -14.98 3.90
N LEU A 327 -16.18 -14.96 2.86
CA LEU A 327 -15.91 -13.81 2.03
C LEU A 327 -17.11 -13.38 1.16
N ASP A 328 -18.12 -14.25 0.98
CA ASP A 328 -19.35 -13.89 0.25
C ASP A 328 -20.10 -12.73 0.89
N SER A 329 -19.92 -12.52 2.19
CA SER A 329 -20.52 -11.37 2.90
C SER A 329 -19.86 -10.03 2.54
N LEU A 330 -18.73 -10.04 1.83
CA LEU A 330 -18.03 -8.83 1.37
C LEU A 330 -18.33 -8.48 -0.11
N LYS A 331 -18.99 -9.37 -0.86
CA LYS A 331 -19.34 -9.16 -2.27
C LYS A 331 -20.43 -8.11 -2.54
#